data_78251f7d9aeec4b8e641ddfb2e27d243
#
_entry.id   78251f7d9aeec4b8e641ddfb2e27d243
#
_cell.length_a   1.000
_cell.length_b   1.000
_cell.length_c   1.000
_cell.angle_alpha   90.00
_cell.angle_beta   90.00
_cell.angle_gamma   90.00
#
_symmetry.space_group_name_H-M   'P 1'
#
loop_
_entity.id
_entity.type
_entity.pdbx_description
1 polymer ?
#
loop_
_entity_poly.entity_id
_entity_poly.type
_entity_poly.pdbx_seq_one_letter_code
_entity_poly.pdbx_strand_id
1 'polypeptide(L)'
;MARFDLSQYATVEERLKTFWADEKNSDARIITLNHSKDSALWIIETRIYLTAGDQATDLPKTTGWASEANSDAFALERCETSSIGRALANYIYSGSKRPSREEMEKVARMDWLERAGSLGTIEELRDLYAQAKANNASQEILEGLKLYA
;
A
#
# COMPACT_ATOMS: atom_id res chain seq x y z
N MET A 1 1.84 19.55 10.07
CA MET A 1 1.55 18.13 9.75
C MET A 1 0.23 18.03 9.03
N ALA A 2 0.22 17.58 7.78
CA ALA A 2 -1.02 17.30 7.10
C ALA A 2 -1.66 16.05 7.75
N ARG A 3 -2.77 16.24 8.48
CA ARG A 3 -3.58 15.12 8.95
C ARG A 3 -4.30 14.51 7.75
N PHE A 4 -3.93 13.30 7.38
CA PHE A 4 -4.66 12.56 6.36
C PHE A 4 -5.93 11.98 7.00
N ASP A 5 -7.07 12.30 6.42
CA ASP A 5 -8.31 11.58 6.73
C ASP A 5 -8.36 10.34 5.83
N LEU A 6 -7.98 9.20 6.41
CA LEU A 6 -7.93 7.90 5.69
C LEU A 6 -9.28 7.47 5.14
N SER A 7 -10.39 7.95 5.71
CA SER A 7 -11.74 7.64 5.22
C SER A 7 -12.03 8.19 3.81
N GLN A 8 -11.26 9.19 3.37
CA GLN A 8 -11.38 9.79 2.05
C GLN A 8 -10.68 9.00 0.94
N TYR A 9 -9.91 7.96 1.30
CA TYR A 9 -9.17 7.14 0.36
C TYR A 9 -9.84 5.78 0.19
N ALA A 10 -10.08 5.38 -1.05
CA ALA A 10 -10.59 4.06 -1.36
C ALA A 10 -9.54 2.99 -1.02
N THR A 11 -9.99 1.88 -0.46
CA THR A 11 -9.15 0.70 -0.29
C THR A 11 -8.89 0.01 -1.63
N VAL A 12 -7.83 -0.79 -1.71
CA VAL A 12 -7.58 -1.61 -2.91
C VAL A 12 -8.71 -2.62 -3.14
N GLU A 13 -9.29 -3.15 -2.07
CA GLU A 13 -10.45 -4.05 -2.16
C GLU A 13 -11.67 -3.35 -2.79
N GLU A 14 -11.96 -2.10 -2.40
CA GLU A 14 -13.04 -1.32 -3.01
C GLU A 14 -12.80 -1.06 -4.49
N ARG A 15 -11.54 -0.76 -4.87
CA ARG A 15 -11.13 -0.60 -6.27
C ARG A 15 -11.31 -1.88 -7.07
N LEU A 16 -10.90 -3.03 -6.50
CA LEU A 16 -11.08 -4.35 -7.12
C LEU A 16 -12.56 -4.68 -7.32
N LYS A 17 -13.41 -4.43 -6.32
CA LYS A 17 -14.86 -4.64 -6.44
C LYS A 17 -15.45 -3.81 -7.59
N THR A 18 -15.07 -2.54 -7.70
CA THR A 18 -15.53 -1.67 -8.79
C THR A 18 -15.02 -2.16 -10.14
N PHE A 19 -13.75 -2.57 -10.22
CA PHE A 19 -13.15 -3.09 -11.43
C PHE A 19 -13.88 -4.35 -11.95
N TRP A 20 -14.11 -5.33 -11.06
CA TRP A 20 -14.77 -6.58 -11.43
C TRP A 20 -16.28 -6.45 -11.67
N ALA A 21 -16.93 -5.42 -11.11
CA ALA A 21 -18.32 -5.11 -11.38
C ALA A 21 -18.55 -4.47 -12.76
N ASP A 22 -17.51 -3.94 -13.39
CA ASP A 22 -17.59 -3.34 -14.71
C ASP A 22 -17.54 -4.44 -15.79
N GLU A 23 -18.62 -4.58 -16.56
CA GLU A 23 -18.78 -5.63 -17.57
C GLU A 23 -17.68 -5.63 -18.64
N LYS A 24 -17.09 -4.47 -18.94
CA LYS A 24 -15.96 -4.36 -19.89
C LYS A 24 -14.70 -5.10 -19.43
N ASN A 25 -14.61 -5.41 -18.15
CA ASN A 25 -13.48 -6.13 -17.53
C ASN A 25 -13.77 -7.63 -17.33
N SER A 26 -14.87 -8.17 -17.86
CA SER A 26 -15.28 -9.57 -17.63
C SER A 26 -14.21 -10.60 -18.02
N ASP A 27 -13.42 -10.31 -19.07
CA ASP A 27 -12.31 -11.15 -19.52
C ASP A 27 -10.93 -10.68 -19.05
N ALA A 28 -10.89 -9.70 -18.12
CA ALA A 28 -9.63 -9.14 -17.67
C ALA A 28 -8.84 -10.10 -16.78
N ARG A 29 -7.54 -9.85 -16.72
CA ARG A 29 -6.59 -10.56 -15.85
C ARG A 29 -5.73 -9.56 -15.14
N ILE A 30 -5.57 -9.80 -13.84
CA ILE A 30 -4.64 -9.06 -12.99
C ILE A 30 -3.52 -10.05 -12.62
N ILE A 31 -2.32 -9.78 -13.06
CA ILE A 31 -1.15 -10.62 -12.85
C ILE A 31 -0.11 -9.85 -12.06
N THR A 32 0.41 -10.44 -11.01
CA THR A 32 1.51 -9.89 -10.22
C THR A 32 2.80 -10.65 -10.52
N LEU A 33 3.89 -9.90 -10.65
CA LEU A 33 5.22 -10.41 -10.97
C LEU A 33 6.22 -9.93 -9.92
N ASN A 34 7.02 -10.87 -9.41
CA ASN A 34 8.09 -10.55 -8.46
C ASN A 34 9.37 -10.22 -9.22
N HIS A 35 9.87 -8.99 -9.04
CA HIS A 35 11.13 -8.49 -9.58
C HIS A 35 12.21 -8.27 -8.50
N SER A 36 12.01 -8.81 -7.30
CA SER A 36 12.96 -8.68 -6.19
C SER A 36 14.31 -9.29 -6.55
N LYS A 37 15.40 -8.60 -6.25
CA LYS A 37 16.77 -9.02 -6.55
C LYS A 37 17.46 -9.70 -5.38
N ASP A 38 17.00 -9.41 -4.16
CA ASP A 38 17.55 -9.94 -2.91
C ASP A 38 16.43 -10.09 -1.86
N SER A 39 16.81 -10.52 -0.66
CA SER A 39 15.87 -10.73 0.44
C SER A 39 15.50 -9.48 1.24
N ALA A 40 16.11 -8.33 0.94
CA ALA A 40 15.90 -7.10 1.72
C ALA A 40 14.69 -6.29 1.28
N LEU A 41 14.31 -6.39 -0.01
CA LEU A 41 13.29 -5.56 -0.62
C LEU A 41 12.40 -6.38 -1.55
N TRP A 42 11.08 -6.34 -1.30
CA TRP A 42 10.09 -6.81 -2.27
C TRP A 42 9.88 -5.74 -3.35
N ILE A 43 9.88 -6.17 -4.60
CA ILE A 43 9.57 -5.33 -5.77
C ILE A 43 8.55 -6.10 -6.60
N ILE A 44 7.30 -5.61 -6.60
CA ILE A 44 6.18 -6.27 -7.29
C ILE A 44 5.65 -5.35 -8.38
N GLU A 45 5.48 -5.92 -9.56
CA GLU A 45 4.76 -5.33 -10.69
C GLU A 45 3.41 -6.00 -10.84
N THR A 46 2.37 -5.20 -11.01
CA THR A 46 1.04 -5.68 -11.42
C THR A 46 0.79 -5.27 -12.86
N ARG A 47 0.35 -6.22 -13.68
CA ARG A 47 -0.12 -6.00 -15.06
C ARG A 47 -1.61 -6.33 -15.15
N ILE A 48 -2.38 -5.45 -15.77
CA ILE A 48 -3.80 -5.67 -16.04
C ILE A 48 -3.95 -5.84 -17.54
N TYR A 49 -4.44 -7.01 -17.95
CA TYR A 49 -4.78 -7.34 -19.34
C TYR A 49 -6.29 -7.41 -19.46
N LEU A 50 -6.86 -6.82 -20.51
CA LEU A 50 -8.32 -6.83 -20.71
C LEU A 50 -8.81 -8.13 -21.35
N THR A 51 -7.93 -8.84 -22.08
CA THR A 51 -8.24 -10.10 -22.77
C THR A 51 -7.12 -11.12 -22.63
N ALA A 52 -7.43 -12.39 -22.91
CA ALA A 52 -6.43 -13.44 -23.04
C ALA A 52 -5.41 -13.15 -24.16
N GLY A 53 -5.86 -12.54 -25.26
CA GLY A 53 -5.01 -12.15 -26.36
C GLY A 53 -4.01 -11.08 -25.96
N ASP A 54 -4.43 -10.09 -25.19
CA ASP A 54 -3.53 -9.05 -24.67
C ASP A 54 -2.46 -9.65 -23.74
N GLN A 55 -2.85 -10.62 -22.91
CA GLN A 55 -1.90 -11.34 -22.07
C GLN A 55 -0.91 -12.16 -22.90
N ALA A 56 -1.38 -12.88 -23.92
CA ALA A 56 -0.54 -13.72 -24.77
C ALA A 56 0.50 -12.91 -25.56
N THR A 57 0.17 -11.66 -25.90
CA THR A 57 1.06 -10.73 -26.63
C THR A 57 1.80 -9.75 -25.72
N ASP A 58 1.62 -9.87 -24.41
CA ASP A 58 2.20 -8.98 -23.39
C ASP A 58 1.90 -7.49 -23.63
N LEU A 59 0.64 -7.20 -23.91
CA LEU A 59 0.12 -5.84 -24.10
C LEU A 59 -0.82 -5.45 -22.92
N PRO A 60 -0.28 -5.12 -21.73
CA PRO A 60 -1.10 -4.74 -20.60
C PRO A 60 -1.82 -3.42 -20.86
N LYS A 61 -3.08 -3.32 -20.43
CA LYS A 61 -3.83 -2.07 -20.42
C LYS A 61 -3.17 -1.06 -19.50
N THR A 62 -2.65 -1.53 -18.36
CA THR A 62 -2.00 -0.71 -17.35
C THR A 62 -1.07 -1.55 -16.50
N THR A 63 -0.10 -0.90 -15.88
CA THR A 63 0.82 -1.50 -14.92
C THR A 63 0.87 -0.67 -13.64
N GLY A 64 1.27 -1.32 -12.54
CA GLY A 64 1.53 -0.66 -11.26
C GLY A 64 2.72 -1.33 -10.57
N TRP A 65 3.61 -0.53 -10.02
CA TRP A 65 4.80 -1.00 -9.31
C TRP A 65 4.75 -0.59 -7.86
N ALA A 66 5.21 -1.45 -6.99
CA ALA A 66 5.42 -1.16 -5.57
C ALA A 66 6.71 -1.79 -5.07
N SER A 67 7.26 -1.22 -4.02
CA SER A 67 8.35 -1.81 -3.25
C SER A 67 8.04 -1.75 -1.76
N GLU A 68 8.50 -2.76 -1.03
CA GLU A 68 8.33 -2.87 0.42
C GLU A 68 9.57 -3.51 1.02
N ALA A 69 10.10 -2.94 2.09
CA ALA A 69 11.18 -3.58 2.85
C ALA A 69 10.67 -4.91 3.45
N ASN A 70 11.46 -5.97 3.33
CA ASN A 70 11.10 -7.27 3.91
C ASN A 70 11.34 -7.28 5.43
N SER A 71 10.54 -6.48 6.14
CA SER A 71 10.69 -6.23 7.57
C SER A 71 9.88 -7.16 8.47
N ASP A 72 8.89 -7.87 7.90
CA ASP A 72 8.01 -8.79 8.63
C ASP A 72 7.35 -9.81 7.68
N ALA A 73 6.60 -10.76 8.25
CA ALA A 73 5.95 -11.85 7.51
C ALA A 73 4.88 -11.39 6.50
N PHE A 74 4.36 -10.16 6.61
CA PHE A 74 3.29 -9.62 5.75
C PHE A 74 3.78 -8.61 4.71
N ALA A 75 5.09 -8.38 4.63
CA ALA A 75 5.66 -7.38 3.73
C ALA A 75 5.37 -7.68 2.25
N LEU A 76 5.41 -8.95 1.84
CA LEU A 76 5.07 -9.34 0.47
C LEU A 76 3.62 -9.01 0.13
N GLU A 77 2.68 -9.36 1.00
CA GLU A 77 1.24 -9.14 0.78
C GLU A 77 0.92 -7.64 0.70
N ARG A 78 1.55 -6.82 1.53
CA ARG A 78 1.41 -5.36 1.46
C ARG A 78 1.98 -4.79 0.17
N CYS A 79 3.12 -5.30 -0.27
CA CYS A 79 3.76 -4.89 -1.53
C CYS A 79 2.87 -5.23 -2.73
N GLU A 80 2.33 -6.45 -2.78
CA GLU A 80 1.42 -6.90 -3.83
C GLU A 80 0.14 -6.05 -3.85
N THR A 81 -0.50 -5.85 -2.70
CA THR A 81 -1.70 -5.01 -2.58
C THR A 81 -1.45 -3.59 -3.09
N SER A 82 -0.32 -2.99 -2.73
CA SER A 82 0.05 -1.66 -3.20
C SER A 82 0.25 -1.62 -4.72
N SER A 83 0.88 -2.63 -5.31
CA SER A 83 1.10 -2.69 -6.76
C SER A 83 -0.22 -2.83 -7.53
N ILE A 84 -1.15 -3.65 -7.03
CA ILE A 84 -2.51 -3.80 -7.59
C ILE A 84 -3.25 -2.47 -7.52
N GLY A 85 -3.24 -1.81 -6.36
CA GLY A 85 -3.90 -0.52 -6.17
C GLY A 85 -3.40 0.55 -7.14
N ARG A 86 -2.10 0.57 -7.44
CA ARG A 86 -1.50 1.48 -8.43
C ARG A 86 -1.89 1.15 -9.86
N ALA A 87 -1.91 -0.13 -10.23
CA ALA A 87 -2.34 -0.55 -11.56
C ALA A 87 -3.80 -0.16 -11.82
N LEU A 88 -4.69 -0.37 -10.84
CA LEU A 88 -6.09 0.04 -10.90
C LEU A 88 -6.24 1.57 -11.02
N ALA A 89 -5.48 2.33 -10.23
CA ALA A 89 -5.49 3.79 -10.30
C ALA A 89 -4.95 4.33 -11.63
N ASN A 90 -3.97 3.66 -12.23
CA ASN A 90 -3.43 4.02 -13.54
C ASN A 90 -4.44 3.76 -14.66
N TYR A 91 -5.37 2.83 -14.44
CA TYR A 91 -6.45 2.59 -15.40
C TYR A 91 -7.55 3.67 -15.24
N ILE A 92 -8.45 3.56 -14.33
CA ILE A 92 -9.47 4.57 -13.97
C ILE A 92 -10.12 4.29 -12.62
N TYR A 93 -9.65 3.27 -11.90
CA TYR A 93 -10.29 2.78 -10.67
C TYR A 93 -9.58 3.31 -9.42
N SER A 94 -9.30 4.61 -9.39
CA SER A 94 -8.63 5.24 -8.25
C SER A 94 -9.58 5.69 -7.13
N GLY A 95 -10.88 5.79 -7.42
CA GLY A 95 -11.83 6.48 -6.56
C GLY A 95 -11.63 8.01 -6.65
N SER A 96 -11.98 8.75 -5.60
CA SER A 96 -11.87 10.20 -5.54
C SER A 96 -10.42 10.71 -5.42
N LYS A 97 -9.50 9.87 -4.96
CA LYS A 97 -8.08 10.17 -4.78
C LYS A 97 -7.20 9.08 -5.37
N ARG A 98 -6.10 9.51 -6.03
CA ARG A 98 -5.18 8.57 -6.70
C ARG A 98 -4.49 7.60 -5.75
N PRO A 99 -3.89 8.02 -4.61
CA PRO A 99 -3.37 7.05 -3.64
C PRO A 99 -4.49 6.20 -3.04
N SER A 100 -4.20 4.95 -2.73
CA SER A 100 -5.10 4.09 -1.97
C SER A 100 -4.99 4.39 -0.46
N ARG A 101 -5.94 3.89 0.32
CA ARG A 101 -5.88 3.97 1.79
C ARG A 101 -4.62 3.28 2.32
N GLU A 102 -4.28 2.12 1.77
CA GLU A 102 -3.09 1.34 2.14
C GLU A 102 -1.80 2.11 1.88
N GLU A 103 -1.72 2.85 0.76
CA GLU A 103 -0.57 3.72 0.49
C GLU A 103 -0.48 4.87 1.49
N MET A 104 -1.60 5.46 1.88
CA MET A 104 -1.62 6.54 2.86
C MET A 104 -1.34 6.06 4.29
N GLU A 105 -1.77 4.85 4.64
CA GLU A 105 -1.40 4.21 5.91
C GLU A 105 0.11 3.96 5.99
N LYS A 106 0.72 3.55 4.89
CA LYS A 106 2.18 3.38 4.79
C LYS A 106 2.92 4.69 5.05
N VAL A 107 2.46 5.79 4.45
CA VAL A 107 3.04 7.14 4.68
C VAL A 107 2.87 7.54 6.15
N ALA A 108 1.69 7.35 6.73
CA ALA A 108 1.45 7.66 8.13
C ALA A 108 2.34 6.85 9.08
N ARG A 109 2.55 5.56 8.78
CA ARG A 109 3.45 4.69 9.56
C ARG A 109 4.88 5.19 9.53
N MET A 110 5.39 5.56 8.35
CA MET A 110 6.75 6.09 8.21
C MET A 110 6.95 7.38 9.00
N ASP A 111 5.98 8.30 8.98
CA ASP A 111 6.04 9.55 9.73
C ASP A 111 6.18 9.30 11.26
N TRP A 112 5.38 8.39 11.83
CA TRP A 112 5.46 8.05 13.26
C TRP A 112 6.78 7.39 13.63
N LEU A 113 7.29 6.46 12.82
CA LEU A 113 8.54 5.75 13.09
C LEU A 113 9.76 6.67 12.89
N GLU A 114 9.75 7.53 11.90
CA GLU A 114 10.80 8.54 11.69
C GLU A 114 10.90 9.49 12.88
N ARG A 115 9.75 9.95 13.39
CA ARG A 115 9.71 10.78 14.60
C ARG A 115 10.28 10.04 15.81
N ALA A 116 9.93 8.76 15.99
CA ALA A 116 10.47 7.95 17.08
C ALA A 116 12.02 7.83 17.00
N GLY A 117 12.53 7.62 15.80
CA GLY A 117 13.98 7.52 15.58
C GLY A 117 14.76 8.82 15.85
N SER A 118 14.09 9.98 15.89
CA SER A 118 14.69 11.29 16.20
C SER A 118 14.66 11.67 17.67
N LEU A 119 13.96 10.89 18.52
CA LEU A 119 13.82 11.16 19.96
C LEU A 119 14.99 10.58 20.76
N GLY A 120 15.40 11.30 21.80
CA GLY A 120 16.56 10.92 22.62
C GLY A 120 16.23 10.31 23.97
N THR A 121 14.97 10.36 24.41
CA THR A 121 14.56 9.91 25.73
C THR A 121 13.33 9.00 25.71
N ILE A 122 13.24 8.12 26.72
CA ILE A 122 12.08 7.24 26.89
C ILE A 122 10.79 8.04 27.18
N GLU A 123 10.91 9.18 27.86
CA GLU A 123 9.76 10.05 28.16
C GLU A 123 9.15 10.61 26.86
N GLU A 124 9.99 11.14 25.97
CA GLU A 124 9.55 11.63 24.66
C GLU A 124 8.91 10.50 23.80
N LEU A 125 9.44 9.28 23.86
CA LEU A 125 8.85 8.12 23.19
C LEU A 125 7.49 7.73 23.75
N ARG A 126 7.31 7.81 25.08
CA ARG A 126 6.02 7.58 25.73
C ARG A 126 4.98 8.63 25.33
N ASP A 127 5.39 9.89 25.26
CA ASP A 127 4.52 10.99 24.81
C ASP A 127 4.14 10.80 23.34
N LEU A 128 5.09 10.42 22.49
CA LEU A 128 4.83 10.11 21.08
C LEU A 128 3.84 8.95 20.93
N TYR A 129 4.02 7.88 21.74
CA TYR A 129 3.11 6.74 21.75
C TYR A 129 1.68 7.16 22.17
N ALA A 130 1.57 7.97 23.22
CA ALA A 130 0.28 8.49 23.66
C ALA A 130 -0.40 9.36 22.58
N GLN A 131 0.36 10.19 21.88
CA GLN A 131 -0.12 10.97 20.74
C GLN A 131 -0.58 10.08 19.58
N ALA A 132 0.19 9.06 19.22
CA ALA A 132 -0.17 8.11 18.17
C ALA A 132 -1.49 7.40 18.51
N LYS A 133 -1.63 6.92 19.74
CA LYS A 133 -2.85 6.29 20.26
C LYS A 133 -4.06 7.22 20.23
N ALA A 134 -3.90 8.47 20.67
CA ALA A 134 -4.96 9.49 20.65
C ALA A 134 -5.39 9.87 19.22
N ASN A 135 -4.50 9.69 18.22
CA ASN A 135 -4.79 9.92 16.80
C ASN A 135 -5.25 8.65 16.07
N ASN A 136 -5.64 7.61 16.78
CA ASN A 136 -6.10 6.34 16.23
C ASN A 136 -5.09 5.68 15.25
N ALA A 137 -3.80 5.78 15.57
CA ALA A 137 -2.78 5.05 14.82
C ALA A 137 -3.05 3.54 14.86
N SER A 138 -2.70 2.84 13.80
CA SER A 138 -2.90 1.39 13.71
C SER A 138 -2.12 0.65 14.80
N GLN A 139 -2.59 -0.56 15.15
CA GLN A 139 -1.91 -1.42 16.11
C GLN A 139 -0.45 -1.68 15.71
N GLU A 140 -0.19 -1.85 14.42
CA GLU A 140 1.16 -2.03 13.86
C GLU A 140 2.08 -0.84 14.15
N ILE A 141 1.58 0.39 14.00
CA ILE A 141 2.32 1.62 14.36
C ILE A 141 2.63 1.62 15.85
N LEU A 142 1.65 1.33 16.69
CA LEU A 142 1.81 1.32 18.15
C LEU A 142 2.81 0.26 18.60
N GLU A 143 2.82 -0.91 17.97
CA GLU A 143 3.82 -1.95 18.23
C GLU A 143 5.20 -1.54 17.73
N GLY A 144 5.29 -0.94 16.54
CA GLY A 144 6.54 -0.39 16.03
C GLY A 144 7.16 0.66 16.96
N LEU A 145 6.36 1.56 17.53
CA LEU A 145 6.84 2.57 18.49
C LEU A 145 7.41 1.96 19.78
N LYS A 146 6.89 0.82 20.23
CA LYS A 146 7.42 0.11 21.40
C LYS A 146 8.83 -0.44 21.19
N LEU A 147 9.22 -0.71 19.94
CA LEU A 147 10.56 -1.21 19.64
C LEU A 147 11.66 -0.15 19.81
N TYR A 148 11.30 1.13 19.90
CA TYR A 148 12.23 2.24 20.16
C TYR A 148 12.42 2.53 21.67
N ALA A 149 11.58 1.96 22.52
CA ALA A 149 11.62 2.14 23.99
C ALA A 149 12.40 1.03 24.68
#